data_8d7b70167902b1d3e325151494394a27
#
_entry.id   8d7b70167902b1d3e325151494394a27
#
_cell.length_a   1.000
_cell.length_b   1.000
_cell.length_c   1.000
_cell.angle_alpha   90.00
_cell.angle_beta   90.00
_cell.angle_gamma   90.00
#
_symmetry.space_group_name_H-M   'P 1'
#
loop_
_entity.id
_entity.type
_entity.pdbx_description
1 polymer ?
#
loop_
_entity_poly.entity_id
_entity_poly.type
_entity_poly.pdbx_seq_one_letter_code
_entity_poly.pdbx_strand_id
1 'polypeptide(L)'
;ITSVFTAKLDELRRGRSLVLENDHTLILGFGDRILEVIRELIEANESEPDAAIVILADNDKEEMDNMIRDNISDFVTTRVITRSGVVTNINNLRKVMAANAKSVIIMNSAASWRPEDEKNLADALVLKSIMSIIAVCDGDEHPPIVCEIHSDRDRNLAENISNGDVKALNEVSVLSRMIAQLALSRNGLSVVYSDMVGFDGNEFYFYQPDGGWGGELNFGESLNRFNSSTPMGIHNANGEIILNPPKETPVNDDDELIVFAEDDSTIFYFNEPVFQPKVNTIPSSVVKPRSHRIALLNWTTKTGIILEKLCSYLPEGSELCTYVSDKLPEMDILKNSLSESYPHINISIKEVDLNDLEKLDELEPQEFDSILILSPGGTTIEEMDAYVISLLIRIRQILISKSKKWPKLITEVMDSDNIDIILNSGVEDFMVSNQFVSQIMAQVSEEPLALDVYDDLFQAEGSELYIKPASFYFDFSEKESLTMPYGECVQAAQLRNEVILGLQIHTDQKNRDKMFGIVLIPDKKDEFTIRKEDGLIALAEDET
;
A
#
# COMPACT_ATOMS: atom_id res chain seq x y z
N ILE A 1 -8.17 -32.30 -44.24
CA ILE A 1 -7.70 -32.52 -42.86
C ILE A 1 -6.58 -31.53 -42.53
N THR A 2 -5.56 -31.37 -43.40
CA THR A 2 -4.43 -30.46 -43.15
C THR A 2 -4.85 -28.99 -42.99
N SER A 3 -5.80 -28.50 -43.81
CA SER A 3 -6.28 -27.12 -43.75
C SER A 3 -7.05 -26.79 -42.44
N VAL A 4 -7.84 -27.74 -41.94
CA VAL A 4 -8.55 -27.60 -40.67
C VAL A 4 -7.58 -27.61 -39.48
N PHE A 5 -6.55 -28.46 -39.57
CA PHE A 5 -5.50 -28.53 -38.56
C PHE A 5 -4.64 -27.24 -38.53
N THR A 6 -4.28 -26.73 -39.71
CA THR A 6 -3.55 -25.46 -39.84
C THR A 6 -4.39 -24.29 -39.34
N ALA A 7 -5.70 -24.23 -39.65
CA ALA A 7 -6.59 -23.18 -39.14
C ALA A 7 -6.72 -23.25 -37.61
N LYS A 8 -6.78 -24.45 -37.02
CA LYS A 8 -6.84 -24.61 -35.57
C LYS A 8 -5.53 -24.22 -34.89
N LEU A 9 -4.38 -24.54 -35.50
CA LEU A 9 -3.07 -24.10 -35.04
C LEU A 9 -2.91 -22.57 -35.11
N ASP A 10 -3.42 -21.97 -36.18
CA ASP A 10 -3.41 -20.52 -36.31
C ASP A 10 -4.32 -19.83 -35.29
N GLU A 11 -5.47 -20.41 -34.97
CA GLU A 11 -6.36 -19.91 -33.90
C GLU A 11 -5.68 -19.99 -32.53
N LEU A 12 -4.98 -21.08 -32.23
CA LEU A 12 -4.20 -21.25 -31.00
C LEU A 12 -3.04 -20.24 -30.92
N ARG A 13 -2.29 -20.07 -32.02
CA ARG A 13 -1.18 -19.10 -32.08
C ARG A 13 -1.65 -17.67 -31.91
N ARG A 14 -2.81 -17.32 -32.46
CA ARG A 14 -3.38 -15.98 -32.35
C ARG A 14 -4.09 -15.74 -31.02
N GLY A 15 -4.09 -16.69 -30.10
CA GLY A 15 -4.71 -16.55 -28.79
C GLY A 15 -6.23 -16.35 -28.80
N ARG A 16 -6.93 -16.92 -29.79
CA ARG A 16 -8.39 -16.78 -29.95
C ARG A 16 -9.20 -18.03 -29.58
N SER A 17 -8.53 -19.05 -29.10
CA SER A 17 -9.15 -20.29 -28.65
C SER A 17 -9.86 -20.14 -27.32
N LEU A 18 -10.86 -20.98 -27.07
CA LEU A 18 -11.55 -21.09 -25.79
C LEU A 18 -10.55 -21.47 -24.69
N VAL A 19 -10.66 -20.84 -23.53
CA VAL A 19 -10.01 -21.22 -22.27
C VAL A 19 -10.84 -22.33 -21.63
N LEU A 20 -10.19 -23.32 -21.03
CA LEU A 20 -10.86 -24.44 -20.37
C LEU A 20 -10.78 -24.37 -18.85
N GLU A 21 -10.07 -23.36 -18.35
CA GLU A 21 -9.88 -23.12 -16.92
C GLU A 21 -11.19 -22.63 -16.28
N ASN A 22 -11.40 -23.03 -15.04
CA ASN A 22 -12.42 -22.49 -14.14
C ASN A 22 -11.70 -22.12 -12.85
N ASP A 23 -12.30 -21.28 -12.06
CA ASP A 23 -11.73 -20.85 -10.78
C ASP A 23 -10.34 -20.21 -10.92
N HIS A 24 -10.18 -19.45 -12.00
CA HIS A 24 -8.95 -18.76 -12.35
C HIS A 24 -9.07 -17.27 -12.07
N THR A 25 -7.97 -16.60 -11.80
CA THR A 25 -7.92 -15.13 -11.77
C THR A 25 -7.88 -14.61 -13.20
N LEU A 26 -8.88 -13.80 -13.59
CA LEU A 26 -8.97 -13.20 -14.92
C LEU A 26 -8.45 -11.76 -14.90
N ILE A 27 -7.40 -11.47 -15.67
CA ILE A 27 -6.89 -10.11 -15.85
C ILE A 27 -7.36 -9.56 -17.20
N LEU A 28 -8.01 -8.40 -17.17
CA LEU A 28 -8.44 -7.65 -18.36
C LEU A 28 -7.53 -6.44 -18.57
N GLY A 29 -6.76 -6.46 -19.65
CA GLY A 29 -5.74 -5.46 -19.97
C GLY A 29 -4.32 -6.00 -19.88
N PHE A 30 -3.37 -5.25 -20.45
CA PHE A 30 -1.94 -5.58 -20.45
C PHE A 30 -1.16 -4.27 -20.46
N GLY A 31 -0.86 -3.77 -19.27
CA GLY A 31 -0.19 -2.48 -19.04
C GLY A 31 1.15 -2.63 -18.32
N ASP A 32 1.72 -1.52 -17.95
CA ASP A 32 3.06 -1.42 -17.35
C ASP A 32 3.20 -2.21 -16.03
N ARG A 33 2.11 -2.44 -15.30
CA ARG A 33 2.08 -3.16 -14.01
C ARG A 33 1.76 -4.66 -14.12
N ILE A 34 1.52 -5.18 -15.33
CA ILE A 34 1.07 -6.56 -15.50
C ILE A 34 2.02 -7.59 -14.87
N LEU A 35 3.32 -7.36 -14.98
CA LEU A 35 4.34 -8.26 -14.45
C LEU A 35 4.30 -8.32 -12.92
N GLU A 36 4.12 -7.17 -12.27
CA GLU A 36 4.00 -7.10 -10.80
C GLU A 36 2.72 -7.81 -10.33
N VAL A 37 1.58 -7.56 -10.97
CA VAL A 37 0.32 -8.27 -10.64
C VAL A 37 0.47 -9.77 -10.81
N ILE A 38 1.14 -10.24 -11.87
CA ILE A 38 1.38 -11.68 -12.07
C ILE A 38 2.29 -12.25 -10.98
N ARG A 39 3.36 -11.54 -10.58
CA ARG A 39 4.27 -11.97 -9.50
C ARG A 39 3.52 -12.15 -8.18
N GLU A 40 2.72 -11.15 -7.79
CA GLU A 40 1.92 -11.21 -6.57
C GLU A 40 0.90 -12.36 -6.60
N LEU A 41 0.21 -12.57 -7.72
CA LEU A 41 -0.72 -13.68 -7.84
C LEU A 41 -0.04 -15.05 -7.88
N ILE A 42 1.20 -15.16 -8.34
CA ILE A 42 1.99 -16.39 -8.25
C ILE A 42 2.28 -16.71 -6.78
N GLU A 43 2.64 -15.70 -5.99
CA GLU A 43 2.88 -15.81 -4.55
C GLU A 43 1.59 -16.23 -3.82
N ALA A 44 0.50 -15.52 -4.05
CA ALA A 44 -0.82 -15.87 -3.50
C ALA A 44 -1.24 -17.32 -3.77
N ASN A 45 -0.88 -17.84 -4.93
CA ASN A 45 -1.23 -19.18 -5.37
C ASN A 45 -0.21 -20.27 -4.94
N GLU A 46 0.80 -19.96 -4.14
CA GLU A 46 1.87 -20.93 -3.84
C GLU A 46 1.34 -22.24 -3.22
N SER A 47 0.31 -22.13 -2.40
CA SER A 47 -0.37 -23.25 -1.75
C SER A 47 -1.41 -23.97 -2.64
N GLU A 48 -1.79 -23.39 -3.80
CA GLU A 48 -2.82 -23.91 -4.69
C GLU A 48 -2.23 -24.77 -5.83
N PRO A 49 -2.51 -26.07 -5.94
CA PRO A 49 -1.81 -26.98 -6.86
C PRO A 49 -2.22 -26.80 -8.28
N ASP A 50 -3.11 -26.18 -8.79
CA ASP A 50 -3.55 -26.04 -10.20
C ASP A 50 -4.02 -24.62 -10.54
N ALA A 51 -3.48 -23.62 -9.83
CA ALA A 51 -3.84 -22.23 -10.02
C ALA A 51 -3.60 -21.74 -11.45
N ALA A 52 -4.46 -20.87 -11.94
CA ALA A 52 -4.34 -20.31 -13.27
C ALA A 52 -4.67 -18.81 -13.31
N ILE A 53 -3.84 -18.07 -14.01
CA ILE A 53 -4.07 -16.66 -14.37
C ILE A 53 -4.40 -16.63 -15.86
N VAL A 54 -5.54 -16.08 -16.22
CA VAL A 54 -5.95 -15.86 -17.61
C VAL A 54 -5.91 -14.38 -17.92
N ILE A 55 -5.19 -13.99 -18.97
CA ILE A 55 -5.04 -12.60 -19.40
C ILE A 55 -5.75 -12.40 -20.72
N LEU A 56 -6.66 -11.44 -20.81
CA LEU A 56 -7.28 -10.98 -22.04
C LEU A 56 -6.89 -9.52 -22.32
N ALA A 57 -6.25 -9.27 -23.45
CA ALA A 57 -5.88 -7.93 -23.86
C ALA A 57 -5.88 -7.76 -25.37
N ASP A 58 -5.99 -6.51 -25.85
CA ASP A 58 -5.92 -6.17 -27.29
C ASP A 58 -4.47 -6.04 -27.76
N ASN A 59 -3.62 -6.97 -27.30
CA ASN A 59 -2.21 -7.09 -27.64
C ASN A 59 -1.97 -8.39 -28.40
N ASP A 60 -0.87 -8.48 -29.13
CA ASP A 60 -0.48 -9.72 -29.78
C ASP A 60 -0.11 -10.78 -28.73
N LYS A 61 -0.63 -12.01 -28.89
CA LYS A 61 -0.39 -13.08 -27.94
C LYS A 61 1.09 -13.43 -27.78
N GLU A 62 1.84 -13.47 -28.89
CA GLU A 62 3.25 -13.86 -28.88
C GLU A 62 4.10 -12.80 -28.16
N GLU A 63 3.74 -11.50 -28.32
CA GLU A 63 4.39 -10.40 -27.60
C GLU A 63 4.11 -10.50 -26.09
N MET A 64 2.85 -10.74 -25.67
CA MET A 64 2.50 -10.95 -24.27
C MET A 64 3.23 -12.14 -23.65
N ASP A 65 3.22 -13.30 -24.33
CA ASP A 65 3.88 -14.52 -23.85
C ASP A 65 5.39 -14.34 -23.71
N ASN A 66 6.03 -13.60 -24.63
CA ASN A 66 7.46 -13.32 -24.58
C ASN A 66 7.78 -12.39 -23.44
N MET A 67 7.03 -11.27 -23.27
CA MET A 67 7.24 -10.34 -22.18
C MET A 67 7.15 -11.04 -20.82
N ILE A 68 6.13 -11.87 -20.60
CA ILE A 68 5.96 -12.61 -19.35
C ILE A 68 7.14 -13.58 -19.13
N ARG A 69 7.51 -14.36 -20.15
CA ARG A 69 8.58 -15.37 -20.04
C ARG A 69 9.96 -14.76 -19.81
N ASP A 70 10.22 -13.60 -20.42
CA ASP A 70 11.51 -12.92 -20.32
C ASP A 70 11.72 -12.27 -18.94
N ASN A 71 10.64 -11.97 -18.22
CA ASN A 71 10.69 -11.24 -16.95
C ASN A 71 10.25 -12.07 -15.72
N ILE A 72 9.61 -13.23 -15.91
CA ILE A 72 9.22 -14.13 -14.82
C ILE A 72 9.89 -15.49 -15.05
N SER A 73 10.81 -15.84 -14.15
CA SER A 73 11.65 -17.03 -14.29
C SER A 73 11.00 -18.30 -13.69
N ASP A 74 10.14 -18.14 -12.69
CA ASP A 74 9.46 -19.24 -12.00
C ASP A 74 7.98 -18.90 -11.81
N PHE A 75 7.12 -19.85 -12.14
CA PHE A 75 5.66 -19.73 -11.99
C PHE A 75 5.13 -20.60 -10.84
N VAL A 76 6.02 -21.29 -10.13
CA VAL A 76 5.71 -22.19 -9.01
C VAL A 76 4.58 -23.18 -9.38
N THR A 77 3.38 -23.00 -8.86
CA THR A 77 2.19 -23.81 -9.15
C THR A 77 1.26 -23.17 -10.18
N THR A 78 1.48 -21.90 -10.53
CA THR A 78 0.55 -21.08 -11.32
C THR A 78 0.79 -21.19 -12.82
N ARG A 79 -0.27 -21.38 -13.59
CA ARG A 79 -0.23 -21.36 -15.07
C ARG A 79 -0.73 -20.00 -15.59
N VAL A 80 0.05 -19.35 -16.44
CA VAL A 80 -0.34 -18.07 -17.07
C VAL A 80 -0.77 -18.33 -18.51
N ILE A 81 -1.97 -17.90 -18.85
CA ILE A 81 -2.63 -18.14 -20.15
C ILE A 81 -3.05 -16.82 -20.78
N THR A 82 -2.45 -16.43 -21.88
CA THR A 82 -2.78 -15.19 -22.59
C THR A 82 -3.77 -15.41 -23.72
N ARG A 83 -4.67 -14.44 -23.91
CA ARG A 83 -5.62 -14.37 -25.02
C ARG A 83 -5.65 -12.96 -25.64
N SER A 84 -5.67 -12.92 -26.97
CA SER A 84 -5.74 -11.66 -27.72
C SER A 84 -7.20 -11.32 -28.07
N GLY A 85 -7.64 -10.11 -27.67
CA GLY A 85 -8.97 -9.62 -27.98
C GLY A 85 -9.40 -8.41 -27.16
N VAL A 86 -10.37 -7.70 -27.67
CA VAL A 86 -10.93 -6.51 -27.01
C VAL A 86 -11.63 -6.92 -25.70
N VAL A 87 -11.22 -6.35 -24.58
CA VAL A 87 -11.67 -6.66 -23.22
C VAL A 87 -13.15 -6.38 -22.97
N THR A 88 -13.75 -5.43 -23.68
CA THR A 88 -15.17 -5.09 -23.58
C THR A 88 -16.07 -5.93 -24.49
N ASN A 89 -15.54 -6.92 -25.20
CA ASN A 89 -16.30 -7.74 -26.13
C ASN A 89 -16.82 -8.99 -25.44
N ILE A 90 -18.15 -9.11 -25.33
CA ILE A 90 -18.85 -10.23 -24.68
C ILE A 90 -18.40 -11.62 -25.19
N ASN A 91 -18.16 -11.74 -26.52
CA ASN A 91 -17.71 -13.02 -27.06
C ASN A 91 -16.28 -13.37 -26.67
N ASN A 92 -15.41 -12.38 -26.45
CA ASN A 92 -14.07 -12.61 -25.94
C ASN A 92 -14.12 -12.97 -24.44
N LEU A 93 -14.95 -12.28 -23.65
CA LEU A 93 -15.17 -12.60 -22.23
C LEU A 93 -15.71 -14.04 -22.05
N ARG A 94 -16.63 -14.48 -22.90
CA ARG A 94 -17.09 -15.90 -22.91
C ARG A 94 -15.96 -16.87 -23.24
N LYS A 95 -15.03 -16.50 -24.15
CA LYS A 95 -13.89 -17.37 -24.50
C LYS A 95 -12.87 -17.51 -23.37
N VAL A 96 -12.75 -16.52 -22.52
CA VAL A 96 -11.87 -16.58 -21.34
C VAL A 96 -12.61 -17.06 -20.08
N MET A 97 -13.83 -17.57 -20.23
CA MET A 97 -14.65 -18.11 -19.13
C MET A 97 -14.85 -17.12 -17.99
N ALA A 98 -15.09 -15.83 -18.31
CA ALA A 98 -15.21 -14.76 -17.31
C ALA A 98 -16.26 -15.04 -16.22
N ALA A 99 -17.37 -15.70 -16.54
CA ALA A 99 -18.39 -16.09 -15.56
C ALA A 99 -17.95 -17.22 -14.60
N ASN A 100 -16.84 -17.90 -14.89
CA ASN A 100 -16.30 -19.00 -14.09
C ASN A 100 -14.95 -18.62 -13.45
N ALA A 101 -14.58 -17.34 -13.47
CA ALA A 101 -13.38 -16.86 -12.82
C ALA A 101 -13.58 -16.83 -11.29
N LYS A 102 -12.50 -17.04 -10.53
CA LYS A 102 -12.44 -16.81 -9.08
C LYS A 102 -12.58 -15.31 -8.78
N SER A 103 -11.85 -14.49 -9.53
CA SER A 103 -11.89 -13.04 -9.46
C SER A 103 -11.53 -12.41 -10.81
N VAL A 104 -11.85 -11.13 -10.99
CA VAL A 104 -11.52 -10.36 -12.20
C VAL A 104 -10.77 -9.08 -11.82
N ILE A 105 -9.58 -8.91 -12.37
CA ILE A 105 -8.78 -7.69 -12.25
C ILE A 105 -8.88 -6.90 -13.56
N ILE A 106 -9.35 -5.66 -13.52
CA ILE A 106 -9.41 -4.77 -14.68
C ILE A 106 -8.33 -3.70 -14.55
N MET A 107 -7.29 -3.81 -15.36
CA MET A 107 -6.22 -2.84 -15.44
C MET A 107 -6.65 -1.61 -16.24
N ASN A 108 -6.39 -0.41 -15.73
CA ASN A 108 -6.60 0.81 -16.50
C ASN A 108 -5.58 0.92 -17.64
N SER A 109 -6.02 1.31 -18.81
CA SER A 109 -5.16 1.43 -20.00
C SER A 109 -4.34 2.72 -20.05
N ALA A 110 -4.69 3.71 -19.22
CA ALA A 110 -3.95 4.96 -19.08
C ALA A 110 -3.20 5.00 -17.76
N ALA A 111 -1.95 5.41 -17.78
CA ALA A 111 -1.20 5.67 -16.57
C ALA A 111 -1.67 6.96 -15.89
N SER A 112 -1.49 7.07 -14.56
CA SER A 112 -1.98 8.20 -13.75
C SER A 112 -1.41 9.56 -14.15
N TRP A 113 -0.26 9.60 -14.82
CA TRP A 113 0.39 10.83 -15.32
C TRP A 113 -0.05 11.25 -16.72
N ARG A 114 -0.94 10.47 -17.39
CA ARG A 114 -1.47 10.83 -18.71
C ARG A 114 -2.45 12.02 -18.63
N PRO A 115 -2.68 12.72 -19.75
CA PRO A 115 -3.66 13.79 -19.83
C PRO A 115 -5.07 13.35 -19.38
N GLU A 116 -5.83 14.29 -18.84
CA GLU A 116 -7.17 14.02 -18.30
C GLU A 116 -8.15 13.41 -19.31
N ASP A 117 -8.07 13.81 -20.60
CA ASP A 117 -8.91 13.25 -21.66
C ASP A 117 -8.59 11.77 -21.94
N GLU A 118 -7.32 11.39 -21.89
CA GLU A 118 -6.89 9.98 -21.99
C GLU A 118 -7.39 9.16 -20.78
N LYS A 119 -7.22 9.67 -19.57
CA LYS A 119 -7.69 9.02 -18.33
C LYS A 119 -9.21 8.86 -18.31
N ASN A 120 -9.96 9.90 -18.66
CA ASN A 120 -11.42 9.83 -18.71
C ASN A 120 -11.91 8.79 -19.74
N LEU A 121 -11.23 8.66 -20.89
CA LEU A 121 -11.57 7.62 -21.86
C LEU A 121 -11.25 6.21 -21.31
N ALA A 122 -10.13 6.06 -20.64
CA ALA A 122 -9.72 4.80 -20.07
C ALA A 122 -10.67 4.38 -18.91
N ASP A 123 -11.07 5.29 -18.04
CA ASP A 123 -12.08 5.03 -17.00
C ASP A 123 -13.42 4.58 -17.61
N ALA A 124 -13.87 5.23 -18.70
CA ALA A 124 -15.07 4.81 -19.41
C ALA A 124 -14.96 3.40 -20.01
N LEU A 125 -13.75 2.97 -20.43
CA LEU A 125 -13.50 1.62 -20.89
C LEU A 125 -13.51 0.60 -19.73
N VAL A 126 -13.01 0.96 -18.55
CA VAL A 126 -13.13 0.15 -17.34
C VAL A 126 -14.60 -0.05 -16.97
N LEU A 127 -15.38 1.01 -16.86
CA LEU A 127 -16.83 0.93 -16.60
C LEU A 127 -17.55 0.05 -17.62
N LYS A 128 -17.22 0.18 -18.90
CA LYS A 128 -17.77 -0.69 -19.95
C LYS A 128 -17.36 -2.15 -19.78
N SER A 129 -16.14 -2.43 -19.32
CA SER A 129 -15.66 -3.80 -19.07
C SER A 129 -16.43 -4.43 -17.93
N ILE A 130 -16.66 -3.70 -16.82
CA ILE A 130 -17.50 -4.14 -15.70
C ILE A 130 -18.89 -4.53 -16.20
N MET A 131 -19.56 -3.63 -16.92
CA MET A 131 -20.89 -3.92 -17.50
C MET A 131 -20.90 -5.12 -18.44
N SER A 132 -19.80 -5.34 -19.18
CA SER A 132 -19.68 -6.47 -20.11
C SER A 132 -19.49 -7.80 -19.34
N ILE A 133 -18.80 -7.80 -18.20
CA ILE A 133 -18.66 -8.97 -17.31
C ILE A 133 -20.03 -9.33 -16.73
N ILE A 134 -20.73 -8.37 -16.12
CA ILE A 134 -22.07 -8.57 -15.56
C ILE A 134 -23.03 -9.14 -16.63
N ALA A 135 -22.97 -8.62 -17.85
CA ALA A 135 -23.78 -9.09 -18.96
C ALA A 135 -23.43 -10.52 -19.43
N VAL A 136 -22.20 -10.99 -19.21
CA VAL A 136 -21.78 -12.39 -19.53
C VAL A 136 -22.25 -13.34 -18.45
N CYS A 137 -22.35 -12.91 -17.21
CA CYS A 137 -22.75 -13.73 -16.06
C CYS A 137 -24.28 -13.92 -15.94
N ASP A 138 -25.09 -13.32 -16.83
CA ASP A 138 -26.55 -13.45 -16.89
C ASP A 138 -27.28 -13.03 -15.60
N GLY A 139 -26.74 -12.08 -14.82
CA GLY A 139 -27.43 -11.57 -13.62
C GLY A 139 -26.49 -11.07 -12.52
N ASP A 140 -27.01 -11.09 -11.31
CA ASP A 140 -26.36 -10.49 -10.13
C ASP A 140 -25.23 -11.37 -9.56
N GLU A 141 -25.12 -12.64 -9.94
CA GLU A 141 -24.03 -13.53 -9.52
C GLU A 141 -22.86 -13.43 -10.50
N HIS A 142 -21.88 -12.61 -10.20
CA HIS A 142 -20.62 -12.52 -10.94
C HIS A 142 -19.42 -12.65 -9.98
N PRO A 143 -18.23 -13.01 -10.50
CA PRO A 143 -17.03 -13.03 -9.66
C PRO A 143 -16.72 -11.63 -9.12
N PRO A 144 -16.04 -11.51 -7.97
CA PRO A 144 -15.53 -10.24 -7.47
C PRO A 144 -14.72 -9.53 -8.55
N ILE A 145 -14.91 -8.20 -8.67
CA ILE A 145 -14.23 -7.39 -9.66
C ILE A 145 -13.41 -6.33 -8.95
N VAL A 146 -12.11 -6.32 -9.21
CA VAL A 146 -11.19 -5.26 -8.79
C VAL A 146 -10.79 -4.45 -10.00
N CYS A 147 -10.86 -3.14 -9.93
CA CYS A 147 -10.49 -2.29 -11.05
C CYS A 147 -9.74 -1.03 -10.60
N GLU A 148 -8.94 -0.51 -11.51
CA GLU A 148 -8.27 0.77 -11.33
C GLU A 148 -9.06 1.87 -12.05
N ILE A 149 -9.36 2.96 -11.34
CA ILE A 149 -10.09 4.12 -11.86
C ILE A 149 -9.42 5.41 -11.34
N HIS A 150 -9.18 6.36 -12.24
CA HIS A 150 -8.52 7.63 -11.89
C HIS A 150 -9.44 8.66 -11.25
N SER A 151 -10.72 8.68 -11.65
CA SER A 151 -11.72 9.67 -11.23
C SER A 151 -12.56 9.14 -10.07
N ASP A 152 -12.65 9.88 -8.96
CA ASP A 152 -13.51 9.53 -7.83
C ASP A 152 -14.99 9.45 -8.23
N ARG A 153 -15.42 10.24 -9.22
CA ARG A 153 -16.77 10.17 -9.76
C ARG A 153 -17.04 8.82 -10.42
N ASP A 154 -16.10 8.33 -11.23
CA ASP A 154 -16.27 7.08 -11.97
C ASP A 154 -15.98 5.88 -11.08
N ARG A 155 -15.15 6.03 -10.02
CA ARG A 155 -14.99 5.09 -8.91
C ARG A 155 -16.35 4.83 -8.24
N ASN A 156 -17.03 5.89 -7.78
CA ASN A 156 -18.34 5.78 -7.17
C ASN A 156 -19.39 5.15 -8.10
N LEU A 157 -19.29 5.42 -9.42
CA LEU A 157 -20.17 4.77 -10.40
C LEU A 157 -19.89 3.27 -10.50
N ALA A 158 -18.62 2.84 -10.53
CA ALA A 158 -18.24 1.44 -10.61
C ALA A 158 -18.76 0.66 -9.40
N GLU A 159 -18.55 1.17 -8.19
CA GLU A 159 -18.99 0.55 -6.94
C GLU A 159 -20.52 0.44 -6.85
N ASN A 160 -21.24 1.44 -7.35
CA ASN A 160 -22.72 1.45 -7.35
C ASN A 160 -23.35 0.55 -8.43
N ILE A 161 -22.63 0.15 -9.48
CA ILE A 161 -23.17 -0.72 -10.55
C ILE A 161 -23.58 -2.10 -10.01
N SER A 162 -22.89 -2.62 -8.99
CA SER A 162 -23.01 -4.01 -8.51
C SER A 162 -23.34 -4.13 -7.02
N ASN A 163 -23.91 -3.10 -6.40
CA ASN A 163 -24.22 -3.08 -4.95
C ASN A 163 -22.99 -3.35 -4.04
N GLY A 164 -21.78 -3.02 -4.50
CA GLY A 164 -20.56 -3.12 -3.71
C GLY A 164 -19.64 -4.31 -4.04
N ASP A 165 -20.02 -5.19 -4.97
CA ASP A 165 -19.18 -6.33 -5.39
C ASP A 165 -18.03 -5.91 -6.32
N VAL A 166 -18.02 -4.66 -6.80
CA VAL A 166 -16.92 -4.06 -7.55
C VAL A 166 -16.10 -3.20 -6.59
N LYS A 167 -14.82 -3.49 -6.48
CA LYS A 167 -13.84 -2.71 -5.73
C LYS A 167 -13.00 -1.88 -6.69
N ALA A 168 -13.05 -0.56 -6.53
CA ALA A 168 -12.38 0.36 -7.43
C ALA A 168 -11.26 1.13 -6.71
N LEU A 169 -10.01 0.92 -7.15
CA LEU A 169 -8.82 1.56 -6.61
C LEU A 169 -8.50 2.85 -7.35
N ASN A 170 -8.25 3.94 -6.62
CA ASN A 170 -7.65 5.16 -7.13
C ASN A 170 -6.17 5.22 -6.72
N GLU A 171 -5.27 4.89 -7.65
CA GLU A 171 -3.80 4.89 -7.44
C GLU A 171 -3.32 6.21 -6.83
N VAL A 172 -3.71 7.34 -7.43
CA VAL A 172 -3.23 8.66 -7.01
C VAL A 172 -3.64 8.96 -5.56
N SER A 173 -4.85 8.59 -5.18
CA SER A 173 -5.35 8.80 -3.83
C SER A 173 -4.58 7.98 -2.80
N VAL A 174 -4.44 6.67 -3.02
CA VAL A 174 -3.78 5.75 -2.08
C VAL A 174 -2.30 6.11 -1.91
N LEU A 175 -1.55 6.20 -3.02
CA LEU A 175 -0.12 6.49 -2.96
C LEU A 175 0.19 7.87 -2.37
N SER A 176 -0.66 8.88 -2.64
CA SER A 176 -0.47 10.22 -2.07
C SER A 176 -0.58 10.21 -0.54
N ARG A 177 -1.52 9.45 0.00
CA ARG A 177 -1.71 9.33 1.45
C ARG A 177 -0.55 8.58 2.09
N MET A 178 -0.12 7.46 1.50
CA MET A 178 1.05 6.72 1.96
C MET A 178 2.32 7.59 1.97
N ILE A 179 2.58 8.34 0.89
CA ILE A 179 3.73 9.26 0.80
C ILE A 179 3.66 10.35 1.89
N ALA A 180 2.47 10.90 2.16
CA ALA A 180 2.29 11.89 3.23
C ALA A 180 2.59 11.31 4.61
N GLN A 181 2.12 10.10 4.90
CA GLN A 181 2.43 9.40 6.16
C GLN A 181 3.93 9.07 6.27
N LEU A 182 4.57 8.62 5.18
CA LEU A 182 6.02 8.42 5.16
C LEU A 182 6.77 9.71 5.53
N ALA A 183 6.31 10.87 5.09
CA ALA A 183 6.98 12.15 5.36
C ALA A 183 6.99 12.52 6.85
N LEU A 184 5.99 12.10 7.60
CA LEU A 184 5.79 12.43 9.01
C LEU A 184 6.34 11.37 9.95
N SER A 185 6.26 10.10 9.57
CA SER A 185 6.72 8.98 10.38
C SER A 185 8.25 8.90 10.46
N ARG A 186 8.76 8.07 11.38
CA ARG A 186 10.17 7.66 11.40
C ARG A 186 10.50 6.80 10.18
N ASN A 187 11.80 6.67 9.86
CA ASN A 187 12.27 5.81 8.77
C ASN A 187 11.83 4.35 8.99
N GLY A 188 11.55 3.64 7.90
CA GLY A 188 11.18 2.22 7.90
C GLY A 188 9.69 1.95 7.77
N LEU A 189 8.82 2.97 7.75
CA LEU A 189 7.39 2.77 7.54
C LEU A 189 7.10 2.22 6.13
N SER A 190 7.92 2.54 5.12
CA SER A 190 7.79 1.94 3.79
C SER A 190 7.98 0.44 3.79
N VAL A 191 8.85 -0.08 4.66
CA VAL A 191 9.05 -1.54 4.83
C VAL A 191 7.82 -2.18 5.45
N VAL A 192 7.21 -1.53 6.45
CA VAL A 192 5.95 -2.00 7.05
C VAL A 192 4.82 -2.05 6.01
N TYR A 193 4.72 -1.01 5.17
CA TYR A 193 3.72 -1.00 4.10
C TYR A 193 3.98 -2.08 3.06
N SER A 194 5.24 -2.26 2.64
CA SER A 194 5.60 -3.30 1.67
C SER A 194 5.28 -4.71 2.18
N ASP A 195 5.52 -4.97 3.46
CA ASP A 195 5.18 -6.23 4.11
C ASP A 195 3.64 -6.43 4.15
N MET A 196 2.90 -5.40 4.54
CA MET A 196 1.45 -5.45 4.74
C MET A 196 0.63 -5.63 3.45
N VAL A 197 1.14 -5.15 2.32
CA VAL A 197 0.40 -5.22 1.04
C VAL A 197 0.88 -6.33 0.13
N GLY A 198 2.02 -6.99 0.42
CA GLY A 198 2.57 -8.11 -0.35
C GLY A 198 2.15 -9.45 0.22
N PHE A 199 2.03 -10.48 -0.64
CA PHE A 199 1.73 -11.85 -0.21
C PHE A 199 2.94 -12.58 0.40
N ASP A 200 4.16 -12.04 0.26
CA ASP A 200 5.37 -12.55 0.90
C ASP A 200 5.56 -12.05 2.35
N GLY A 201 4.64 -11.21 2.84
CA GLY A 201 4.65 -10.60 4.17
C GLY A 201 3.52 -11.05 5.08
N ASN A 202 3.01 -10.09 5.84
CA ASN A 202 1.86 -10.29 6.71
C ASN A 202 0.63 -9.66 6.08
N GLU A 203 -0.53 -10.32 6.20
CA GLU A 203 -1.77 -9.93 5.55
C GLU A 203 -2.90 -9.71 6.55
N PHE A 204 -4.02 -9.16 6.06
CA PHE A 204 -5.26 -9.03 6.82
C PHE A 204 -6.16 -10.22 6.60
N TYR A 205 -6.63 -10.81 7.70
CA TYR A 205 -7.59 -11.89 7.69
C TYR A 205 -8.83 -11.51 8.47
N PHE A 206 -10.00 -11.83 7.94
CA PHE A 206 -11.27 -11.71 8.63
C PHE A 206 -11.52 -13.03 9.36
N TYR A 207 -11.28 -13.03 10.68
CA TYR A 207 -11.20 -14.24 11.47
C TYR A 207 -12.33 -14.34 12.49
N GLN A 208 -12.98 -15.50 12.50
CA GLN A 208 -13.93 -15.92 13.51
C GLN A 208 -13.66 -17.39 13.85
N PRO A 209 -13.55 -17.77 15.13
CA PRO A 209 -13.31 -19.16 15.49
C PRO A 209 -14.56 -20.03 15.30
N ASP A 210 -14.41 -21.26 14.81
CA ASP A 210 -15.51 -22.21 14.55
C ASP A 210 -16.49 -22.45 15.73
N GLY A 211 -16.07 -22.18 16.95
CA GLY A 211 -16.86 -22.36 18.17
C GLY A 211 -17.41 -21.06 18.78
N GLY A 212 -17.31 -19.93 18.06
CA GLY A 212 -17.55 -18.59 18.60
C GLY A 212 -16.47 -18.17 19.59
N TRP A 213 -16.61 -16.99 20.18
CA TRP A 213 -15.60 -16.36 21.02
C TRP A 213 -15.45 -16.97 22.43
N GLY A 214 -16.24 -18.00 22.75
CA GLY A 214 -16.15 -18.73 24.02
C GLY A 214 -16.69 -17.98 25.24
N GLY A 215 -17.48 -16.93 25.05
CA GLY A 215 -18.10 -16.10 26.08
C GLY A 215 -18.05 -14.61 25.74
N GLU A 216 -18.29 -13.76 26.74
CA GLU A 216 -18.15 -12.31 26.56
C GLU A 216 -16.67 -11.96 26.29
N LEU A 217 -16.43 -11.26 25.19
CA LEU A 217 -15.12 -10.79 24.76
C LEU A 217 -15.21 -9.31 24.40
N ASN A 218 -14.20 -8.52 24.78
CA ASN A 218 -14.02 -7.17 24.24
C ASN A 218 -12.73 -7.10 23.41
N PHE A 219 -12.60 -6.05 22.59
CA PHE A 219 -11.46 -5.89 21.71
C PHE A 219 -10.12 -5.89 22.46
N GLY A 220 -10.05 -5.21 23.59
CA GLY A 220 -8.83 -5.16 24.42
C GLY A 220 -8.40 -6.52 24.95
N GLU A 221 -9.34 -7.39 25.31
CA GLU A 221 -9.06 -8.77 25.75
C GLU A 221 -8.60 -9.62 24.56
N SER A 222 -9.15 -9.40 23.36
CA SER A 222 -8.79 -10.14 22.16
C SER A 222 -7.30 -10.03 21.84
N LEU A 223 -6.68 -8.87 22.08
CA LEU A 223 -5.24 -8.64 21.84
C LEU A 223 -4.33 -9.66 22.56
N ASN A 224 -4.78 -10.25 23.66
CA ASN A 224 -4.05 -11.25 24.41
C ASN A 224 -4.52 -12.70 24.16
N ARG A 225 -5.45 -12.91 23.21
CA ARG A 225 -5.97 -14.24 22.85
C ARG A 225 -5.25 -14.90 21.66
N PHE A 226 -4.30 -14.20 21.04
CA PHE A 226 -3.46 -14.67 19.94
C PHE A 226 -2.00 -14.61 20.36
N ASN A 227 -1.15 -15.53 19.90
CA ASN A 227 0.28 -15.53 20.25
C ASN A 227 1.13 -14.75 19.23
N SER A 228 1.11 -15.11 17.95
CA SER A 228 1.93 -14.55 16.86
C SER A 228 1.10 -13.88 15.76
N SER A 229 -0.08 -13.43 16.10
CA SER A 229 -0.93 -12.60 15.25
C SER A 229 -1.60 -11.51 16.07
N THR A 230 -2.08 -10.45 15.44
CA THR A 230 -2.56 -9.27 16.16
C THR A 230 -3.90 -8.79 15.60
N PRO A 231 -4.98 -8.81 16.40
CA PRO A 231 -6.22 -8.13 16.04
C PRO A 231 -5.97 -6.63 15.86
N MET A 232 -6.36 -6.09 14.71
CA MET A 232 -6.26 -4.68 14.37
C MET A 232 -7.60 -3.96 14.47
N GLY A 233 -8.70 -4.70 14.32
CA GLY A 233 -10.04 -4.12 14.25
C GLY A 233 -11.14 -5.16 14.32
N ILE A 234 -12.34 -4.69 14.08
CA ILE A 234 -13.58 -5.47 14.05
C ILE A 234 -14.30 -5.21 12.71
N HIS A 235 -14.68 -6.27 12.03
CA HIS A 235 -15.67 -6.24 10.96
C HIS A 235 -17.01 -6.71 11.59
N ASN A 236 -17.95 -5.80 11.74
CA ASN A 236 -19.17 -6.11 12.45
C ASN A 236 -20.24 -6.73 11.54
N ALA A 237 -21.28 -7.32 12.13
CA ALA A 237 -22.39 -7.96 11.42
C ALA A 237 -23.15 -7.01 10.44
N ASN A 238 -22.96 -5.70 10.51
CA ASN A 238 -23.53 -4.71 9.58
C ASN A 238 -22.61 -4.45 8.38
N GLY A 239 -21.43 -5.06 8.32
CA GLY A 239 -20.43 -4.86 7.27
C GLY A 239 -19.55 -3.62 7.47
N GLU A 240 -19.50 -3.05 8.69
CA GLU A 240 -18.63 -1.91 8.99
C GLU A 240 -17.26 -2.40 9.49
N ILE A 241 -16.20 -1.83 8.94
CA ILE A 241 -14.82 -2.01 9.40
C ILE A 241 -14.50 -0.91 10.41
N ILE A 242 -13.98 -1.30 11.57
CA ILE A 242 -13.57 -0.38 12.64
C ILE A 242 -12.15 -0.77 13.06
N LEU A 243 -11.14 -0.04 12.59
CA LEU A 243 -9.75 -0.24 13.00
C LEU A 243 -9.49 0.41 14.36
N ASN A 244 -8.66 -0.24 15.17
CA ASN A 244 -8.28 0.20 16.52
C ASN A 244 -9.47 0.68 17.36
N PRO A 245 -10.57 -0.10 17.48
CA PRO A 245 -11.72 0.32 18.28
C PRO A 245 -11.33 0.47 19.76
N PRO A 246 -12.09 1.27 20.55
CA PRO A 246 -11.87 1.35 21.99
C PRO A 246 -11.80 -0.05 22.61
N LYS A 247 -10.89 -0.25 23.56
CA LYS A 247 -10.62 -1.58 24.16
C LYS A 247 -11.84 -2.23 24.81
N GLU A 248 -12.81 -1.42 25.26
CA GLU A 248 -14.07 -1.87 25.85
C GLU A 248 -15.13 -2.27 24.80
N THR A 249 -14.86 -2.07 23.49
CA THR A 249 -15.81 -2.44 22.43
C THR A 249 -16.07 -3.94 22.45
N PRO A 250 -17.33 -4.38 22.60
CA PRO A 250 -17.66 -5.80 22.61
C PRO A 250 -17.41 -6.42 21.23
N VAL A 251 -16.94 -7.66 21.22
CA VAL A 251 -16.86 -8.52 20.04
C VAL A 251 -18.01 -9.52 20.16
N ASN A 252 -19.01 -9.38 19.29
CA ASN A 252 -20.19 -10.23 19.32
C ASN A 252 -19.96 -11.54 18.55
N ASP A 253 -20.85 -12.52 18.72
CA ASP A 253 -20.72 -13.84 18.08
C ASP A 253 -20.78 -13.78 16.53
N ASP A 254 -21.40 -12.74 15.97
CA ASP A 254 -21.53 -12.53 14.53
C ASP A 254 -20.47 -11.55 13.95
N ASP A 255 -19.56 -11.06 14.80
CA ASP A 255 -18.47 -10.17 14.37
C ASP A 255 -17.22 -11.00 14.02
N GLU A 256 -16.44 -10.52 13.06
CA GLU A 256 -15.10 -11.01 12.73
C GLU A 256 -14.04 -10.07 13.29
N LEU A 257 -12.93 -10.59 13.76
CA LEU A 257 -11.75 -9.77 14.04
C LEU A 257 -10.92 -9.62 12.75
N ILE A 258 -10.50 -8.40 12.47
CA ILE A 258 -9.51 -8.12 11.43
C ILE A 258 -8.14 -8.42 12.06
N VAL A 259 -7.53 -9.52 11.65
CA VAL A 259 -6.28 -10.03 12.24
C VAL A 259 -5.15 -9.87 11.25
N PHE A 260 -4.05 -9.28 11.69
CA PHE A 260 -2.81 -9.19 10.96
C PHE A 260 -1.94 -10.40 11.30
N ALA A 261 -1.60 -11.21 10.30
CA ALA A 261 -0.90 -12.49 10.46
C ALA A 261 -0.05 -12.84 9.23
N GLU A 262 0.94 -13.71 9.41
CA GLU A 262 1.80 -14.19 8.33
C GLU A 262 1.04 -15.08 7.32
N ASP A 263 0.10 -15.88 7.82
CA ASP A 263 -0.70 -16.81 7.03
C ASP A 263 -1.94 -17.21 7.84
N ASP A 264 -3.05 -17.55 7.19
CA ASP A 264 -4.30 -17.96 7.84
C ASP A 264 -4.09 -19.15 8.77
N SER A 265 -3.25 -20.11 8.39
CA SER A 265 -2.88 -21.29 9.16
C SER A 265 -2.08 -20.96 10.43
N THR A 266 -1.54 -19.75 10.55
CA THR A 266 -0.80 -19.28 11.74
C THR A 266 -1.70 -18.57 12.75
N ILE A 267 -2.97 -18.34 12.43
CA ILE A 267 -3.94 -17.67 13.31
C ILE A 267 -4.49 -18.67 14.33
N PHE A 268 -4.04 -18.58 15.57
CA PHE A 268 -4.51 -19.41 16.67
C PHE A 268 -5.19 -18.56 17.74
N TYR A 269 -6.50 -18.72 17.88
CA TYR A 269 -7.28 -18.11 18.95
C TYR A 269 -7.30 -19.03 20.19
N PHE A 270 -7.11 -18.45 21.36
CA PHE A 270 -7.14 -19.12 22.65
C PHE A 270 -8.25 -18.55 23.54
N ASN A 271 -9.07 -19.43 24.16
CA ASN A 271 -10.11 -19.01 25.09
C ASN A 271 -9.57 -18.35 26.37
N GLU A 272 -8.30 -18.56 26.70
CA GLU A 272 -7.61 -17.93 27.82
C GLU A 272 -6.46 -17.05 27.30
N PRO A 273 -6.11 -15.96 27.99
CA PRO A 273 -5.00 -15.11 27.58
C PRO A 273 -3.68 -15.89 27.49
N VAL A 274 -3.00 -15.80 26.34
CA VAL A 274 -1.69 -16.43 26.10
C VAL A 274 -0.57 -15.72 26.87
N PHE A 275 -0.79 -14.46 27.21
CA PHE A 275 0.12 -13.62 27.96
C PHE A 275 -0.64 -12.82 29.03
N GLN A 276 -0.02 -12.69 30.22
CA GLN A 276 -0.54 -11.87 31.32
C GLN A 276 0.43 -10.72 31.57
N PRO A 277 0.12 -9.50 31.10
CA PRO A 277 1.02 -8.37 31.24
C PRO A 277 1.16 -7.89 32.67
N LYS A 278 2.34 -7.32 32.99
CA LYS A 278 2.65 -6.72 34.28
C LYS A 278 2.67 -5.20 34.22
N VAL A 279 2.88 -4.63 33.01
CA VAL A 279 2.83 -3.19 32.78
C VAL A 279 1.40 -2.69 33.03
N ASN A 280 1.27 -1.74 33.94
CA ASN A 280 -0.02 -1.14 34.32
C ASN A 280 0.00 0.39 34.29
N THR A 281 1.13 0.99 33.96
CA THR A 281 1.33 2.44 33.83
C THR A 281 2.29 2.75 32.70
N ILE A 282 2.05 3.87 32.05
CA ILE A 282 2.92 4.45 31.00
C ILE A 282 3.45 5.81 31.46
N PRO A 283 4.54 6.32 30.87
CA PRO A 283 5.03 7.66 31.16
C PRO A 283 3.94 8.71 30.90
N SER A 284 3.79 9.64 31.83
CA SER A 284 2.81 10.73 31.75
C SER A 284 3.29 11.92 30.90
N SER A 285 4.35 11.75 30.10
CA SER A 285 4.90 12.82 29.26
C SER A 285 3.93 13.15 28.12
N VAL A 286 3.37 14.34 28.15
CA VAL A 286 2.66 14.90 27.00
C VAL A 286 3.71 15.27 25.96
N VAL A 287 3.78 14.50 24.89
CA VAL A 287 4.62 14.87 23.74
C VAL A 287 3.91 16.03 23.04
N LYS A 288 4.59 17.16 22.92
CA LYS A 288 4.06 18.28 22.13
C LYS A 288 4.45 18.07 20.68
N PRO A 289 3.48 18.13 19.75
CA PRO A 289 3.79 18.15 18.33
C PRO A 289 4.81 19.26 18.03
N ARG A 290 5.85 18.93 17.29
CA ARG A 290 6.83 19.93 16.85
C ARG A 290 6.51 20.39 15.43
N SER A 291 6.78 21.64 15.10
CA SER A 291 6.69 22.10 13.72
C SER A 291 7.72 21.37 12.83
N HIS A 292 7.33 21.07 11.61
CA HIS A 292 8.16 20.40 10.61
C HIS A 292 8.43 21.31 9.42
N ARG A 293 9.60 21.15 8.80
CA ARG A 293 9.94 21.74 7.51
C ARG A 293 10.05 20.64 6.49
N ILE A 294 9.14 20.60 5.53
CA ILE A 294 9.07 19.54 4.51
C ILE A 294 9.23 20.14 3.13
N ALA A 295 10.14 19.57 2.34
CA ALA A 295 10.32 19.92 0.93
C ALA A 295 9.71 18.84 0.02
N LEU A 296 8.99 19.27 -1.02
CA LEU A 296 8.55 18.44 -2.13
C LEU A 296 9.31 18.89 -3.38
N LEU A 297 9.96 17.97 -4.05
CA LEU A 297 10.66 18.19 -5.32
C LEU A 297 9.87 17.55 -6.44
N ASN A 298 9.56 18.30 -7.45
CA ASN A 298 8.66 18.07 -8.58
C ASN A 298 7.17 18.29 -8.26
N TRP A 299 6.43 18.51 -9.34
CA TRP A 299 4.96 18.59 -9.34
C TRP A 299 4.41 17.43 -10.14
N THR A 300 3.50 16.67 -9.53
CA THR A 300 2.88 15.49 -10.11
C THR A 300 1.38 15.51 -9.86
N THR A 301 0.65 14.59 -10.43
CA THR A 301 -0.79 14.41 -10.15
C THR A 301 -1.07 14.15 -8.66
N LYS A 302 -0.09 13.62 -7.92
CA LYS A 302 -0.18 13.31 -6.48
C LYS A 302 0.06 14.53 -5.58
N THR A 303 0.78 15.55 -6.07
CA THR A 303 1.27 16.67 -5.22
C THR A 303 0.14 17.39 -4.49
N GLY A 304 -0.99 17.61 -5.15
CA GLY A 304 -2.14 18.29 -4.55
C GLY A 304 -2.68 17.55 -3.32
N ILE A 305 -2.90 16.25 -3.43
CA ILE A 305 -3.39 15.41 -2.35
C ILE A 305 -2.34 15.28 -1.23
N ILE A 306 -1.05 15.13 -1.59
CA ILE A 306 0.04 15.08 -0.60
C ILE A 306 0.07 16.37 0.23
N LEU A 307 0.00 17.54 -0.40
CA LEU A 307 -0.01 18.83 0.28
C LEU A 307 -1.21 18.97 1.20
N GLU A 308 -2.41 18.60 0.73
CA GLU A 308 -3.64 18.65 1.54
C GLU A 308 -3.53 17.76 2.77
N LYS A 309 -3.07 16.52 2.58
CA LYS A 309 -2.88 15.57 3.68
C LYS A 309 -1.82 16.06 4.67
N LEU A 310 -0.67 16.52 4.20
CA LEU A 310 0.35 17.10 5.07
C LEU A 310 -0.20 18.31 5.86
N CYS A 311 -1.00 19.17 5.24
CA CYS A 311 -1.62 20.29 5.92
C CYS A 311 -2.58 19.86 7.04
N SER A 312 -3.30 18.74 6.89
CA SER A 312 -4.22 18.23 7.90
C SER A 312 -3.50 17.63 9.13
N TYR A 313 -2.28 17.11 8.96
CA TYR A 313 -1.49 16.49 10.03
C TYR A 313 -0.55 17.44 10.73
N LEU A 314 -0.02 18.45 10.02
CA LEU A 314 1.08 19.26 10.52
C LEU A 314 0.63 20.27 11.58
N PRO A 315 1.37 20.41 12.70
CA PRO A 315 1.07 21.38 13.73
C PRO A 315 1.41 22.81 13.30
N GLU A 316 0.88 23.77 14.05
CA GLU A 316 1.12 25.22 13.85
C GLU A 316 2.61 25.55 13.73
N GLY A 317 2.94 26.39 12.76
CA GLY A 317 4.30 26.85 12.48
C GLY A 317 5.11 25.91 11.59
N SER A 318 4.50 24.85 11.05
CA SER A 318 5.16 24.01 10.05
C SER A 318 5.26 24.69 8.69
N GLU A 319 6.26 24.29 7.89
CA GLU A 319 6.55 24.81 6.56
C GLU A 319 6.48 23.71 5.49
N LEU A 320 5.71 23.94 4.43
CA LEU A 320 5.67 23.11 3.23
C LEU A 320 6.24 23.89 2.05
N CYS A 321 7.35 23.42 1.51
CA CYS A 321 8.04 24.05 0.37
C CYS A 321 8.02 23.13 -0.83
N THR A 322 7.29 23.49 -1.88
CA THR A 322 7.32 22.76 -3.15
C THR A 322 8.23 23.45 -4.14
N TYR A 323 9.14 22.72 -4.75
CA TYR A 323 10.10 23.19 -5.73
C TYR A 323 9.81 22.52 -7.08
N VAL A 324 9.65 23.32 -8.11
CA VAL A 324 9.24 22.88 -9.45
C VAL A 324 10.15 23.51 -10.51
N SER A 325 10.40 22.80 -11.61
CA SER A 325 11.19 23.36 -12.72
C SER A 325 10.40 24.40 -13.51
N ASP A 326 9.09 24.17 -13.68
CA ASP A 326 8.18 25.09 -14.37
C ASP A 326 6.96 25.36 -13.49
N LYS A 327 6.68 26.63 -13.20
CA LYS A 327 5.55 27.02 -12.35
C LYS A 327 4.32 27.34 -13.18
N LEU A 328 3.24 26.61 -12.97
CA LEU A 328 1.96 26.76 -13.65
C LEU A 328 0.94 27.55 -12.79
N PRO A 329 0.00 28.29 -13.40
CA PRO A 329 -0.99 29.10 -12.66
C PRO A 329 -1.87 28.31 -11.68
N GLU A 330 -2.22 27.06 -12.02
CA GLU A 330 -3.02 26.17 -11.14
C GLU A 330 -2.33 25.86 -9.83
N MET A 331 -0.98 25.85 -9.78
CA MET A 331 -0.22 25.64 -8.56
C MET A 331 -0.43 26.78 -7.55
N ASP A 332 -0.52 28.03 -8.02
CA ASP A 332 -0.83 29.15 -7.15
C ASP A 332 -2.30 29.16 -6.68
N ILE A 333 -3.22 28.68 -7.52
CA ILE A 333 -4.63 28.51 -7.12
C ILE A 333 -4.73 27.50 -5.98
N LEU A 334 -4.12 26.32 -6.12
CA LEU A 334 -4.09 25.30 -5.06
C LEU A 334 -3.43 25.82 -3.78
N LYS A 335 -2.24 26.45 -3.92
CA LYS A 335 -1.54 27.04 -2.78
C LYS A 335 -2.43 28.01 -2.00
N ASN A 336 -3.14 28.91 -2.69
CA ASN A 336 -4.01 29.90 -2.06
C ASN A 336 -5.19 29.22 -1.34
N SER A 337 -5.83 28.24 -1.97
CA SER A 337 -6.91 27.45 -1.37
C SER A 337 -6.45 26.72 -0.09
N LEU A 338 -5.28 26.06 -0.14
CA LEU A 338 -4.72 25.39 1.03
C LEU A 338 -4.32 26.38 2.13
N SER A 339 -3.75 27.56 1.78
CA SER A 339 -3.38 28.59 2.76
C SER A 339 -4.60 29.23 3.44
N GLU A 340 -5.75 29.28 2.75
CA GLU A 340 -7.01 29.71 3.33
C GLU A 340 -7.61 28.67 4.28
N SER A 341 -7.54 27.39 3.91
CA SER A 341 -8.05 26.27 4.71
C SER A 341 -7.17 25.95 5.91
N TYR A 342 -5.85 26.10 5.77
CA TYR A 342 -4.84 25.78 6.80
C TYR A 342 -3.93 26.99 7.10
N PRO A 343 -4.46 28.08 7.69
CA PRO A 343 -3.70 29.33 7.90
C PRO A 343 -2.55 29.20 8.90
N HIS A 344 -2.47 28.12 9.64
CA HIS A 344 -1.41 27.81 10.60
C HIS A 344 -0.17 27.16 9.94
N ILE A 345 -0.23 26.81 8.65
CA ILE A 345 0.87 26.20 7.89
C ILE A 345 1.42 27.21 6.88
N ASN A 346 2.76 27.32 6.82
CA ASN A 346 3.42 28.16 5.82
C ASN A 346 3.65 27.38 4.52
N ILE A 347 2.85 27.65 3.48
CA ILE A 347 2.91 26.94 2.20
C ILE A 347 3.59 27.82 1.14
N SER A 348 4.61 27.30 0.48
CA SER A 348 5.30 27.98 -0.62
C SER A 348 5.53 27.07 -1.82
N ILE A 349 5.36 27.63 -3.03
CA ILE A 349 5.70 26.96 -4.29
C ILE A 349 6.66 27.86 -5.06
N LYS A 350 7.86 27.34 -5.35
CA LYS A 350 8.95 28.10 -5.96
C LYS A 350 9.45 27.42 -7.22
N GLU A 351 9.72 28.23 -8.24
CA GLU A 351 10.38 27.77 -9.46
C GLU A 351 11.90 27.73 -9.25
N VAL A 352 12.48 26.56 -9.49
CA VAL A 352 13.91 26.30 -9.34
C VAL A 352 14.34 25.26 -10.36
N ASP A 353 15.47 25.48 -11.03
CA ASP A 353 16.06 24.44 -11.88
C ASP A 353 16.63 23.31 -11.01
N LEU A 354 15.88 22.20 -10.91
CA LEU A 354 16.24 21.02 -10.13
C LEU A 354 17.41 20.23 -10.74
N ASN A 355 17.86 20.59 -11.94
CA ASN A 355 19.04 19.99 -12.57
C ASN A 355 20.33 20.75 -12.23
N ASP A 356 20.23 21.96 -11.71
CA ASP A 356 21.36 22.81 -11.32
C ASP A 356 21.76 22.54 -9.84
N LEU A 357 22.98 22.02 -9.64
CA LEU A 357 23.49 21.68 -8.32
C LEU A 357 23.64 22.90 -7.41
N GLU A 358 24.02 24.08 -7.96
CA GLU A 358 24.18 25.31 -7.18
C GLU A 358 22.80 25.80 -6.71
N LYS A 359 21.78 25.70 -7.56
CA LYS A 359 20.41 26.05 -7.19
C LYS A 359 19.82 25.12 -6.13
N LEU A 360 20.09 23.82 -6.22
CA LEU A 360 19.72 22.86 -5.19
C LEU A 360 20.43 23.13 -3.86
N ASP A 361 21.70 23.56 -3.91
CA ASP A 361 22.47 23.93 -2.73
C ASP A 361 21.93 25.20 -2.03
N GLU A 362 21.44 26.17 -2.81
CA GLU A 362 20.78 27.38 -2.31
C GLU A 362 19.47 27.08 -1.55
N LEU A 363 18.85 25.92 -1.74
CA LEU A 363 17.64 25.49 -1.01
C LEU A 363 17.94 25.08 0.44
N GLU A 364 19.20 24.89 0.79
CA GLU A 364 19.64 24.43 2.12
C GLU A 364 18.95 23.13 2.53
N PRO A 365 19.09 22.03 1.75
CA PRO A 365 18.38 20.77 1.99
C PRO A 365 18.61 20.19 3.39
N GLN A 366 19.72 20.49 4.05
CA GLN A 366 20.01 20.08 5.43
C GLN A 366 19.10 20.71 6.50
N GLU A 367 18.36 21.77 6.17
CA GLU A 367 17.47 22.47 7.09
C GLU A 367 16.04 21.90 7.10
N PHE A 368 15.73 20.95 6.22
CA PHE A 368 14.46 20.25 6.20
C PHE A 368 14.46 19.05 7.15
N ASP A 369 13.30 18.70 7.68
CA ASP A 369 13.10 17.44 8.40
C ASP A 369 12.90 16.28 7.42
N SER A 370 12.14 16.52 6.33
CA SER A 370 11.89 15.54 5.28
C SER A 370 11.96 16.17 3.89
N ILE A 371 12.47 15.43 2.91
CA ILE A 371 12.49 15.81 1.50
C ILE A 371 11.85 14.69 0.70
N LEU A 372 10.76 15.00 0.01
CA LEU A 372 10.05 14.10 -0.89
C LEU A 372 10.51 14.37 -2.31
N ILE A 373 11.04 13.34 -2.98
CA ILE A 373 11.41 13.38 -4.40
C ILE A 373 10.37 12.58 -5.16
N LEU A 374 9.44 13.31 -5.82
CA LEU A 374 8.32 12.71 -6.52
C LEU A 374 8.69 12.41 -7.98
N SER A 375 8.14 11.33 -8.52
CA SER A 375 8.34 10.95 -9.91
C SER A 375 7.56 11.89 -10.83
N PRO A 376 8.23 12.66 -11.69
CA PRO A 376 7.55 13.53 -12.64
C PRO A 376 6.82 12.70 -13.70
N GLY A 377 5.78 13.25 -14.30
CA GLY A 377 5.21 12.65 -15.51
C GLY A 377 6.26 12.62 -16.65
N GLY A 378 6.25 11.56 -17.45
CA GLY A 378 7.25 11.38 -18.50
C GLY A 378 6.73 10.55 -19.67
N THR A 379 7.61 10.22 -20.60
CA THR A 379 7.31 9.36 -21.75
C THR A 379 7.46 7.89 -21.42
N THR A 380 8.46 7.53 -20.63
CA THR A 380 8.72 6.16 -20.20
C THR A 380 9.03 6.10 -18.70
N ILE A 381 8.77 4.96 -18.08
CA ILE A 381 9.13 4.69 -16.67
C ILE A 381 10.63 4.86 -16.45
N GLU A 382 11.46 4.33 -17.34
CA GLU A 382 12.92 4.43 -17.27
C GLU A 382 13.42 5.89 -17.24
N GLU A 383 12.84 6.77 -18.06
CA GLU A 383 13.20 8.19 -18.06
C GLU A 383 12.80 8.88 -16.74
N MET A 384 11.62 8.55 -16.20
CA MET A 384 11.13 9.09 -14.94
C MET A 384 12.02 8.67 -13.77
N ASP A 385 12.33 7.39 -13.68
CA ASP A 385 13.17 6.85 -12.59
C ASP A 385 14.62 7.34 -12.69
N ALA A 386 15.20 7.38 -13.89
CA ALA A 386 16.52 7.95 -14.11
C ALA A 386 16.61 9.41 -13.66
N TYR A 387 15.58 10.21 -13.90
CA TYR A 387 15.51 11.60 -13.44
C TYR A 387 15.47 11.68 -11.91
N VAL A 388 14.61 10.91 -11.27
CA VAL A 388 14.45 10.87 -9.80
C VAL A 388 15.74 10.42 -9.13
N ILE A 389 16.36 9.34 -9.60
CA ILE A 389 17.63 8.83 -9.08
C ILE A 389 18.73 9.87 -9.24
N SER A 390 18.80 10.56 -10.39
CA SER A 390 19.76 11.64 -10.62
C SER A 390 19.58 12.81 -9.63
N LEU A 391 18.36 13.22 -9.36
CA LEU A 391 18.04 14.26 -8.40
C LEU A 391 18.41 13.85 -6.98
N LEU A 392 18.09 12.62 -6.60
CA LEU A 392 18.47 12.03 -5.32
C LEU A 392 19.99 12.07 -5.10
N ILE A 393 20.78 11.67 -6.11
CA ILE A 393 22.25 11.67 -6.03
C ILE A 393 22.77 13.10 -5.82
N ARG A 394 22.20 14.12 -6.49
CA ARG A 394 22.59 15.52 -6.31
C ARG A 394 22.29 16.02 -4.89
N ILE A 395 21.11 15.78 -4.37
CA ILE A 395 20.74 16.14 -2.98
C ILE A 395 21.70 15.49 -2.00
N ARG A 396 22.01 14.22 -2.15
CA ARG A 396 22.97 13.52 -1.29
C ARG A 396 24.37 14.10 -1.37
N GLN A 397 24.85 14.47 -2.55
CA GLN A 397 26.16 15.11 -2.71
C GLN A 397 26.24 16.40 -1.90
N ILE A 398 25.18 17.20 -1.89
CA ILE A 398 25.09 18.43 -1.07
C ILE A 398 25.12 18.07 0.43
N LEU A 399 24.28 17.12 0.87
CA LEU A 399 24.20 16.73 2.27
C LEU A 399 25.49 16.16 2.83
N ILE A 400 26.22 15.35 2.05
CA ILE A 400 27.54 14.82 2.42
C ILE A 400 28.53 15.97 2.70
N SER A 401 28.46 17.05 1.93
CA SER A 401 29.38 18.19 2.07
C SER A 401 29.06 19.11 3.25
N LYS A 402 27.80 19.17 3.70
CA LYS A 402 27.31 20.21 4.61
C LYS A 402 26.92 19.75 6.01
N SER A 403 26.41 18.53 6.20
CA SER A 403 25.77 18.19 7.46
C SER A 403 26.10 16.79 7.97
N LYS A 404 26.13 16.66 9.31
CA LYS A 404 26.15 15.35 9.99
C LYS A 404 24.75 14.77 10.23
N LYS A 405 23.72 15.63 10.24
CA LYS A 405 22.31 15.24 10.37
C LYS A 405 21.64 15.47 9.03
N TRP A 406 21.14 14.40 8.44
CA TRP A 406 20.42 14.44 7.18
C TRP A 406 18.92 14.55 7.42
N PRO A 407 18.18 15.24 6.53
CA PRO A 407 16.72 15.09 6.48
C PRO A 407 16.35 13.66 6.12
N LYS A 408 15.14 13.27 6.43
CA LYS A 408 14.56 12.06 5.89
C LYS A 408 14.38 12.22 4.37
N LEU A 409 14.94 11.32 3.57
CA LEU A 409 14.79 11.31 2.12
C LEU A 409 13.77 10.25 1.75
N ILE A 410 12.68 10.66 1.11
CA ILE A 410 11.63 9.79 0.61
C ILE A 410 11.63 9.92 -0.91
N THR A 411 11.83 8.81 -1.60
CA THR A 411 11.97 8.78 -3.06
C THR A 411 10.90 7.92 -3.67
N GLU A 412 10.13 8.48 -4.59
CA GLU A 412 9.17 7.73 -5.40
C GLU A 412 9.84 7.26 -6.68
N VAL A 413 9.76 5.97 -6.96
CA VAL A 413 10.11 5.35 -8.24
C VAL A 413 8.95 4.51 -8.76
N MET A 414 8.97 4.23 -10.05
CA MET A 414 7.89 3.49 -10.69
C MET A 414 8.21 1.99 -10.80
N ASP A 415 9.48 1.63 -10.99
CA ASP A 415 9.93 0.27 -11.29
C ASP A 415 10.66 -0.35 -10.10
N SER A 416 10.24 -1.55 -9.70
CA SER A 416 10.85 -2.34 -8.62
C SER A 416 12.29 -2.74 -8.90
N ASP A 417 12.71 -2.88 -10.15
CA ASP A 417 14.09 -3.18 -10.52
C ASP A 417 15.10 -2.09 -10.07
N ASN A 418 14.60 -0.87 -9.80
CA ASN A 418 15.40 0.24 -9.29
C ASN A 418 15.63 0.24 -7.77
N ILE A 419 14.99 -0.67 -7.01
CA ILE A 419 15.10 -0.75 -5.54
C ILE A 419 16.56 -0.85 -5.09
N ASP A 420 17.33 -1.74 -5.68
CA ASP A 420 18.74 -1.94 -5.30
C ASP A 420 19.60 -0.69 -5.55
N ILE A 421 19.32 0.05 -6.61
CA ILE A 421 20.01 1.31 -6.93
C ILE A 421 19.71 2.35 -5.84
N ILE A 422 18.46 2.48 -5.43
CA ILE A 422 18.00 3.43 -4.42
C ILE A 422 18.58 3.09 -3.05
N LEU A 423 18.50 1.83 -2.63
CA LEU A 423 19.03 1.36 -1.37
C LEU A 423 20.55 1.54 -1.29
N ASN A 424 21.29 1.22 -2.35
CA ASN A 424 22.73 1.49 -2.44
C ASN A 424 23.04 3.00 -2.42
N SER A 425 22.07 3.83 -2.77
CA SER A 425 22.13 5.28 -2.62
C SER A 425 21.97 5.75 -1.18
N GLY A 426 21.65 4.87 -0.21
CA GLY A 426 21.52 5.17 1.22
C GLY A 426 20.24 5.96 1.53
N VAL A 427 19.19 5.75 0.78
CA VAL A 427 17.83 6.17 1.09
C VAL A 427 17.27 5.21 2.13
N GLU A 428 16.56 5.74 3.11
CA GLU A 428 16.03 4.97 4.24
C GLU A 428 14.53 4.69 4.08
N ASP A 429 13.83 5.47 3.23
CA ASP A 429 12.44 5.23 2.84
C ASP A 429 12.24 5.52 1.34
N PHE A 430 11.52 4.65 0.67
CA PHE A 430 11.19 4.79 -0.74
C PHE A 430 9.80 4.20 -1.02
N MET A 431 9.23 4.58 -2.14
CA MET A 431 7.97 4.02 -2.62
C MET A 431 8.12 3.58 -4.06
N VAL A 432 7.79 2.33 -4.33
CA VAL A 432 7.69 1.79 -5.69
C VAL A 432 6.23 1.78 -6.10
N SER A 433 5.81 2.83 -6.81
CA SER A 433 4.40 3.09 -7.06
C SER A 433 3.70 1.94 -7.80
N ASN A 434 4.31 1.37 -8.83
CA ASN A 434 3.69 0.26 -9.58
C ASN A 434 3.57 -1.00 -8.73
N GLN A 435 4.56 -1.32 -7.91
CA GLN A 435 4.54 -2.47 -7.03
C GLN A 435 3.41 -2.37 -6.01
N PHE A 436 3.33 -1.27 -5.25
CA PHE A 436 2.30 -1.09 -4.22
C PHE A 436 0.88 -1.20 -4.78
N VAL A 437 0.62 -0.56 -5.92
CA VAL A 437 -0.72 -0.64 -6.55
C VAL A 437 -1.03 -2.06 -7.00
N SER A 438 -0.05 -2.77 -7.57
CA SER A 438 -0.22 -4.15 -8.04
C SER A 438 -0.47 -5.11 -6.88
N GLN A 439 0.24 -4.94 -5.78
CA GLN A 439 0.07 -5.70 -4.54
C GLN A 439 -1.33 -5.52 -3.97
N ILE A 440 -1.79 -4.27 -3.80
CA ILE A 440 -3.15 -3.99 -3.33
C ILE A 440 -4.20 -4.59 -4.27
N MET A 441 -4.05 -4.44 -5.59
CA MET A 441 -5.00 -5.03 -6.54
C MET A 441 -5.04 -6.55 -6.47
N ALA A 442 -3.90 -7.20 -6.31
CA ALA A 442 -3.82 -8.65 -6.17
C ALA A 442 -4.46 -9.11 -4.85
N GLN A 443 -4.16 -8.48 -3.72
CA GLN A 443 -4.79 -8.81 -2.43
C GLN A 443 -6.32 -8.60 -2.46
N VAL A 444 -6.78 -7.47 -3.00
CA VAL A 444 -8.22 -7.18 -3.11
C VAL A 444 -8.92 -8.16 -4.06
N SER A 445 -8.21 -8.77 -5.02
CA SER A 445 -8.79 -9.80 -5.88
C SER A 445 -8.99 -11.14 -5.15
N GLU A 446 -8.17 -11.42 -4.13
CA GLU A 446 -8.29 -12.60 -3.26
C GLU A 446 -9.28 -12.34 -2.10
N GLU A 447 -9.19 -11.16 -1.46
CA GLU A 447 -10.06 -10.72 -0.36
C GLU A 447 -10.60 -9.30 -0.64
N PRO A 448 -11.81 -9.16 -1.19
CA PRO A 448 -12.37 -7.85 -1.57
C PRO A 448 -12.52 -6.85 -0.41
N LEU A 449 -12.71 -7.32 0.82
CA LEU A 449 -12.82 -6.46 2.00
C LEU A 449 -11.48 -5.81 2.40
N ALA A 450 -10.36 -6.33 1.91
CA ALA A 450 -9.04 -5.73 2.15
C ALA A 450 -8.98 -4.27 1.64
N LEU A 451 -9.70 -3.91 0.55
CA LEU A 451 -9.73 -2.54 0.08
C LEU A 451 -10.33 -1.58 1.12
N ASP A 452 -11.38 -2.01 1.82
CA ASP A 452 -12.04 -1.19 2.84
C ASP A 452 -11.12 -0.99 4.06
N VAL A 453 -10.28 -2.00 4.39
CA VAL A 453 -9.21 -1.88 5.40
C VAL A 453 -8.15 -0.89 4.95
N TYR A 454 -7.68 -0.97 3.70
CA TYR A 454 -6.70 -0.02 3.16
C TYR A 454 -7.25 1.40 3.06
N ASP A 455 -8.52 1.55 2.64
CA ASP A 455 -9.17 2.86 2.56
C ASP A 455 -9.26 3.51 3.95
N ASP A 456 -9.60 2.76 5.01
CA ASP A 456 -9.62 3.25 6.39
C ASP A 456 -8.21 3.58 6.89
N LEU A 457 -7.25 2.67 6.69
CA LEU A 457 -5.86 2.80 7.15
C LEU A 457 -5.13 4.01 6.53
N PHE A 458 -5.46 4.36 5.30
CA PHE A 458 -4.82 5.47 4.58
C PHE A 458 -5.66 6.77 4.59
N GLN A 459 -6.80 6.83 5.29
CA GLN A 459 -7.56 8.08 5.46
C GLN A 459 -6.93 8.98 6.52
N ALA A 460 -7.28 10.29 6.46
CA ALA A 460 -6.84 11.26 7.45
C ALA A 460 -7.65 11.22 8.75
N GLU A 461 -8.81 10.56 8.72
CA GLU A 461 -9.69 10.38 9.87
C GLU A 461 -9.62 8.91 10.27
N GLY A 462 -9.39 8.61 11.54
CA GLY A 462 -9.24 7.24 12.04
C GLY A 462 -7.83 6.92 12.52
N SER A 463 -7.51 5.64 12.57
CA SER A 463 -6.21 5.16 13.02
C SER A 463 -5.28 4.88 11.85
N GLU A 464 -4.05 5.34 11.97
CA GLU A 464 -2.99 5.22 10.97
C GLU A 464 -1.76 4.51 11.55
N LEU A 465 -0.85 4.09 10.69
CA LEU A 465 0.40 3.46 11.11
C LEU A 465 1.49 4.50 11.41
N TYR A 466 2.05 4.36 12.59
CA TYR A 466 3.18 5.17 13.06
C TYR A 466 4.29 4.29 13.61
N ILE A 467 5.53 4.73 13.48
CA ILE A 467 6.65 4.20 14.25
C ILE A 467 6.93 5.17 15.39
N LYS A 468 6.38 4.89 16.57
CA LYS A 468 6.47 5.76 17.75
C LYS A 468 7.69 5.43 18.60
N PRO A 469 8.40 6.43 19.19
CA PRO A 469 9.52 6.18 20.07
C PRO A 469 9.15 5.29 21.26
N ALA A 470 9.99 4.33 21.61
CA ALA A 470 9.78 3.47 22.78
C ALA A 470 9.65 4.27 24.10
N SER A 471 10.21 5.48 24.16
CA SER A 471 10.07 6.38 25.30
C SER A 471 8.66 6.93 25.53
N PHE A 472 7.72 6.74 24.59
CA PHE A 472 6.30 7.06 24.83
C PHE A 472 5.61 6.01 25.68
N TYR A 473 6.14 4.81 25.71
CA TYR A 473 5.56 3.64 26.36
C TYR A 473 6.31 3.24 27.64
N PHE A 474 7.62 3.53 27.70
CA PHE A 474 8.48 3.10 28.79
C PHE A 474 9.36 4.22 29.33
N ASP A 475 9.65 4.16 30.64
CA ASP A 475 10.56 5.10 31.30
C ASP A 475 12.01 4.59 31.26
N PHE A 476 12.88 5.36 30.60
CA PHE A 476 14.32 5.09 30.49
C PHE A 476 15.17 5.99 31.40
N SER A 477 14.57 6.65 32.40
CA SER A 477 15.30 7.56 33.29
C SER A 477 16.36 6.86 34.15
N GLU A 478 16.14 5.60 34.53
CA GLU A 478 17.04 4.81 35.38
C GLU A 478 17.89 3.80 34.59
N LYS A 479 17.51 3.43 33.38
CA LYS A 479 18.17 2.40 32.57
C LYS A 479 18.19 2.80 31.09
N GLU A 480 19.30 2.53 30.42
CA GLU A 480 19.45 2.76 28.97
C GLU A 480 18.66 1.77 28.11
N SER A 481 18.33 0.60 28.66
CA SER A 481 17.54 -0.43 28.00
C SER A 481 16.69 -1.24 29.00
N LEU A 482 15.60 -1.79 28.51
CA LEU A 482 14.69 -2.65 29.25
C LEU A 482 14.53 -3.97 28.49
N THR A 483 14.71 -5.11 29.18
CA THR A 483 14.44 -6.43 28.60
C THR A 483 13.11 -6.92 29.09
N MET A 484 12.20 -7.24 28.16
CA MET A 484 10.83 -7.65 28.48
C MET A 484 10.23 -8.47 27.33
N PRO A 485 9.21 -9.31 27.61
CA PRO A 485 8.42 -9.96 26.59
C PRO A 485 7.66 -8.93 25.72
N TYR A 486 7.47 -9.24 24.43
CA TYR A 486 6.72 -8.38 23.49
C TYR A 486 5.29 -8.08 23.99
N GLY A 487 4.64 -9.01 24.68
CA GLY A 487 3.32 -8.79 25.27
C GLY A 487 3.25 -7.61 26.25
N GLU A 488 4.37 -7.18 26.87
CA GLU A 488 4.41 -5.95 27.67
C GLU A 488 4.32 -4.70 26.76
N CYS A 489 4.84 -4.76 25.53
CA CYS A 489 4.69 -3.68 24.55
C CYS A 489 3.24 -3.56 24.08
N VAL A 490 2.59 -4.70 23.81
CA VAL A 490 1.14 -4.74 23.47
C VAL A 490 0.32 -4.09 24.57
N GLN A 491 0.59 -4.43 25.85
CA GLN A 491 -0.10 -3.83 26.99
C GLN A 491 0.17 -2.33 27.15
N ALA A 492 1.41 -1.90 26.97
CA ALA A 492 1.78 -0.49 27.09
C ALA A 492 1.06 0.36 26.02
N ALA A 493 0.93 -0.15 24.80
CA ALA A 493 0.17 0.50 23.73
C ALA A 493 -1.33 0.53 24.03
N GLN A 494 -1.89 -0.57 24.52
CA GLN A 494 -3.31 -0.61 24.91
C GLN A 494 -3.65 0.43 26.00
N LEU A 495 -2.72 0.75 26.89
CA LEU A 495 -2.89 1.84 27.86
C LEU A 495 -2.93 3.23 27.22
N ARG A 496 -2.51 3.35 25.95
CA ARG A 496 -2.60 4.56 25.11
C ARG A 496 -3.76 4.51 24.13
N ASN A 497 -4.59 3.46 24.14
CA ASN A 497 -5.62 3.14 23.15
C ASN A 497 -5.03 2.95 21.72
N GLU A 498 -3.92 2.24 21.64
CA GLU A 498 -3.20 1.93 20.43
C GLU A 498 -3.02 0.41 20.29
N VAL A 499 -2.94 -0.07 19.03
CA VAL A 499 -2.59 -1.46 18.73
C VAL A 499 -1.15 -1.52 18.22
N ILE A 500 -0.34 -2.42 18.74
CA ILE A 500 1.04 -2.61 18.30
C ILE A 500 1.14 -3.80 17.35
N LEU A 501 1.72 -3.54 16.16
CA LEU A 501 2.01 -4.55 15.16
C LEU A 501 3.44 -5.09 15.23
N GLY A 502 4.35 -4.36 15.89
CA GLY A 502 5.74 -4.79 15.96
C GLY A 502 6.68 -3.77 16.58
N LEU A 503 7.96 -4.00 16.34
CA LEU A 503 9.06 -3.21 16.85
C LEU A 503 9.98 -2.73 15.72
N GLN A 504 10.63 -1.60 15.91
CA GLN A 504 11.76 -1.15 15.11
C GLN A 504 13.01 -1.09 15.97
N ILE A 505 13.99 -1.92 15.67
CA ILE A 505 15.28 -1.98 16.37
C ILE A 505 16.24 -0.98 15.71
N HIS A 506 16.51 0.11 16.40
CA HIS A 506 17.31 1.22 15.86
C HIS A 506 18.71 0.81 15.38
N THR A 507 19.37 -0.12 16.07
CA THR A 507 20.71 -0.60 15.69
C THR A 507 20.74 -1.33 14.36
N ASP A 508 19.62 -1.86 13.92
CA ASP A 508 19.48 -2.64 12.70
C ASP A 508 18.84 -1.86 11.52
N GLN A 509 18.50 -0.57 11.70
CA GLN A 509 17.84 0.29 10.70
C GLN A 509 18.57 0.40 9.36
N LYS A 510 19.86 0.09 9.29
CA LYS A 510 20.66 0.08 8.05
C LYS A 510 20.95 -1.31 7.51
N ASN A 511 20.38 -2.34 8.13
CA ASN A 511 20.62 -3.73 7.76
C ASN A 511 19.43 -4.28 6.99
N ARG A 512 19.60 -4.44 5.67
CA ARG A 512 18.57 -5.01 4.78
C ARG A 512 18.19 -6.43 5.16
N ASP A 513 19.17 -7.27 5.52
CA ASP A 513 18.96 -8.69 5.88
C ASP A 513 18.12 -8.84 7.16
N LYS A 514 17.93 -7.75 7.90
CA LYS A 514 17.08 -7.67 9.09
C LYS A 514 15.86 -6.76 8.87
N MET A 515 15.39 -6.65 7.65
CA MET A 515 14.26 -5.80 7.28
C MET A 515 14.38 -4.37 7.85
N PHE A 516 15.59 -3.77 7.80
CA PHE A 516 15.87 -2.43 8.36
C PHE A 516 15.48 -2.27 9.84
N GLY A 517 15.56 -3.37 10.61
CA GLY A 517 15.23 -3.42 12.03
C GLY A 517 13.73 -3.56 12.32
N ILE A 518 12.90 -3.74 11.32
CA ILE A 518 11.47 -4.00 11.47
C ILE A 518 11.26 -5.46 11.88
N VAL A 519 10.48 -5.67 12.95
CA VAL A 519 10.06 -6.98 13.44
C VAL A 519 8.55 -6.92 13.64
N LEU A 520 7.79 -7.57 12.75
CA LEU A 520 6.33 -7.59 12.81
C LEU A 520 5.80 -8.81 13.55
N ILE A 521 4.71 -8.63 14.26
CA ILE A 521 3.92 -9.63 15.00
C ILE A 521 4.73 -10.75 15.68
N PRO A 522 5.82 -10.45 16.43
CA PRO A 522 6.55 -11.48 17.16
C PRO A 522 5.64 -12.15 18.23
N ASP A 523 5.99 -13.39 18.63
CA ASP A 523 5.25 -14.05 19.70
C ASP A 523 5.27 -13.19 20.98
N LYS A 524 4.14 -13.08 21.66
CA LYS A 524 3.98 -12.23 22.84
C LYS A 524 4.92 -12.60 23.99
N LYS A 525 5.48 -13.82 23.98
CA LYS A 525 6.45 -14.31 24.97
C LYS A 525 7.90 -14.07 24.57
N ASP A 526 8.16 -13.66 23.33
CA ASP A 526 9.52 -13.39 22.87
C ASP A 526 10.11 -12.19 23.61
N GLU A 527 11.32 -12.36 24.13
CA GLU A 527 12.01 -11.32 24.89
C GLU A 527 12.81 -10.38 23.98
N PHE A 528 12.56 -9.08 24.14
CA PHE A 528 13.28 -8.02 23.45
C PHE A 528 14.00 -7.11 24.44
N THR A 529 15.20 -6.66 24.05
CA THR A 529 15.91 -5.60 24.77
C THR A 529 15.66 -4.29 24.06
N ILE A 530 14.75 -3.50 24.59
CA ILE A 530 14.27 -2.23 24.02
C ILE A 530 15.08 -1.08 24.57
N ARG A 531 15.50 -0.18 23.70
CA ARG A 531 16.23 1.07 24.01
C ARG A 531 15.34 2.28 23.73
N LYS A 532 15.75 3.41 24.25
CA LYS A 532 15.02 4.68 24.05
C LYS A 532 14.88 5.07 22.57
N GLU A 533 15.88 4.72 21.77
CA GLU A 533 15.95 5.01 20.32
C GLU A 533 15.11 4.06 19.48
N ASP A 534 14.75 2.90 20.02
CA ASP A 534 13.91 1.92 19.32
C ASP A 534 12.49 2.48 19.11
N GLY A 535 11.75 1.88 18.21
CA GLY A 535 10.38 2.27 17.88
C GLY A 535 9.38 1.15 18.12
N LEU A 536 8.13 1.51 18.38
CA LEU A 536 6.99 0.61 18.35
C LEU A 536 6.15 0.95 17.11
N ILE A 537 5.78 -0.06 16.34
CA ILE A 537 4.95 0.08 15.14
C ILE A 537 3.51 0.03 15.61
N ALA A 538 2.86 1.18 15.64
CA ALA A 538 1.56 1.38 16.26
C ALA A 538 0.51 1.79 15.23
N LEU A 539 -0.67 1.20 15.36
CA LEU A 539 -1.91 1.71 14.79
C LEU A 539 -2.53 2.66 15.82
N ALA A 540 -2.65 3.93 15.49
CA ALA A 540 -3.01 5.00 16.42
C ALA A 540 -3.67 6.18 15.69
N GLU A 541 -4.43 7.02 16.43
CA GLU A 541 -5.11 8.19 15.86
C GLU A 541 -4.17 9.37 15.56
N ASP A 542 -3.00 9.44 16.20
CA ASP A 542 -2.01 10.50 15.99
C ASP A 542 -0.57 10.04 16.25
N GLU A 543 0.42 10.87 15.93
CA GLU A 543 1.86 10.58 16.09
C GLU A 543 2.38 10.71 17.54
N THR A 544 1.59 11.21 18.49
CA THR A 544 2.03 11.60 19.86
C THR A 544 1.67 10.62 20.96
#